data_b2503dbe0eb7abe62ce8bf6e28c45608
#
_entry.id   b2503dbe0eb7abe62ce8bf6e28c45608
#
_cell.length_a   1.000
_cell.length_b   1.000
_cell.length_c   1.000
_cell.angle_alpha   90.00
_cell.angle_beta   90.00
_cell.angle_gamma   90.00
#
_symmetry.space_group_name_H-M   'P 1'
#
loop_
_entity.id
_entity.type
_entity.pdbx_description
1 polymer ?
#
loop_
_entity_poly.entity_id
_entity_poly.type
_entity_poly.pdbx_seq_one_letter_code
_entity_poly.pdbx_strand_id
1 'polypeptide(L)'
;MSWWEALLLGVIQGLTEFLPVSSSGHLEIGQALLGTTGEENLTFAIVVHTATVLSTLVILWQEVAQLFKGTFTTVKWNQDKNYVAMILVSMIPVFVVGMFFKEQVEAFFGSGLLLVGVWLCVTAFLLYFSEWLSKRRAGMGHEVGYKDAIIIGLAQAMAVLPGLSRSGTTIATGLLCGVKKESVTKFSFLMVLIPILGEAFLELLEILSGEVTSSLGVVPMLVGFVAAFISGCLACKFMINIVRRQKLIYFAIYCLCAGIFAIVYGLC
;
A
#
# COMPACT_ATOMS: atom_id res chain seq x y z
N MET A 1 -1.46 24.67 -2.15
CA MET A 1 -2.05 23.69 -3.09
C MET A 1 -3.42 24.15 -3.56
N SER A 2 -3.67 24.15 -4.85
CA SER A 2 -4.97 24.48 -5.45
C SER A 2 -5.93 23.27 -5.44
N TRP A 3 -7.23 23.50 -5.65
CA TRP A 3 -8.21 22.41 -5.67
C TRP A 3 -8.00 21.40 -6.81
N TRP A 4 -7.49 21.83 -7.97
CA TRP A 4 -7.24 20.93 -9.10
C TRP A 4 -5.97 20.08 -8.90
N GLU A 5 -4.93 20.63 -8.25
CA GLU A 5 -3.75 19.85 -7.82
C GLU A 5 -4.17 18.76 -6.82
N ALA A 6 -4.99 19.13 -5.83
CA ALA A 6 -5.56 18.20 -4.87
C ALA A 6 -6.41 17.10 -5.54
N LEU A 7 -7.21 17.46 -6.56
CA LEU A 7 -7.97 16.50 -7.35
C LEU A 7 -7.07 15.48 -8.03
N LEU A 8 -6.03 15.96 -8.75
CA LEU A 8 -5.10 15.08 -9.47
C LEU A 8 -4.34 14.16 -8.53
N LEU A 9 -3.77 14.72 -7.46
CA LEU A 9 -3.02 13.94 -6.47
C LEU A 9 -3.93 12.95 -5.74
N GLY A 10 -5.16 13.32 -5.41
CA GLY A 10 -6.16 12.43 -4.84
C GLY A 10 -6.51 11.25 -5.77
N VAL A 11 -6.68 11.51 -7.07
CA VAL A 11 -6.90 10.44 -8.06
C VAL A 11 -5.67 9.55 -8.17
N ILE A 12 -4.46 10.12 -8.24
CA ILE A 12 -3.20 9.37 -8.27
C ILE A 12 -3.12 8.45 -7.04
N GLN A 13 -3.31 8.99 -5.85
CA GLN A 13 -3.29 8.21 -4.61
C GLN A 13 -4.30 7.06 -4.65
N GLY A 14 -5.57 7.35 -4.94
CA GLY A 14 -6.60 6.33 -4.92
C GLY A 14 -6.38 5.21 -5.96
N LEU A 15 -5.90 5.54 -7.16
CA LEU A 15 -5.59 4.53 -8.17
C LEU A 15 -4.37 3.68 -7.78
N THR A 16 -3.31 4.31 -7.28
CA THR A 16 -2.01 3.65 -7.07
C THR A 16 -1.90 2.92 -5.72
N GLU A 17 -2.73 3.22 -4.73
CA GLU A 17 -2.71 2.57 -3.42
C GLU A 17 -2.95 1.06 -3.51
N PHE A 18 -3.90 0.64 -4.35
CA PHE A 18 -4.29 -0.76 -4.50
C PHE A 18 -3.49 -1.49 -5.57
N LEU A 19 -3.03 -0.75 -6.57
CA LEU A 19 -2.20 -1.31 -7.62
C LEU A 19 -0.78 -1.57 -7.09
N PRO A 20 -0.09 -2.61 -7.57
CA PRO A 20 1.25 -2.93 -7.11
C PRO A 20 2.31 -2.01 -7.74
N VAL A 21 2.11 -0.68 -7.62
CA VAL A 21 2.92 0.34 -8.32
C VAL A 21 3.51 1.41 -7.39
N SER A 22 3.28 1.34 -6.07
CA SER A 22 3.73 2.33 -5.07
C SER A 22 3.01 3.67 -5.12
N SER A 23 1.99 3.83 -4.28
CA SER A 23 1.24 5.09 -4.14
C SER A 23 2.13 6.23 -3.64
N SER A 24 2.95 6.00 -2.60
CA SER A 24 3.89 6.99 -2.09
C SER A 24 4.85 7.52 -3.17
N GLY A 25 5.43 6.61 -3.96
CA GLY A 25 6.31 7.02 -5.06
C GLY A 25 5.59 7.85 -6.12
N HIS A 26 4.35 7.47 -6.49
CA HIS A 26 3.57 8.23 -7.47
C HIS A 26 3.09 9.58 -6.91
N LEU A 27 2.78 9.63 -5.62
CA LEU A 27 2.40 10.88 -4.98
C LEU A 27 3.60 11.86 -4.96
N GLU A 28 4.81 11.38 -4.61
CA GLU A 28 6.04 12.20 -4.67
C GLU A 28 6.36 12.67 -6.10
N ILE A 29 6.24 11.79 -7.10
CA ILE A 29 6.41 12.20 -8.51
C ILE A 29 5.37 13.26 -8.89
N GLY A 30 4.09 13.05 -8.55
CA GLY A 30 3.02 14.00 -8.84
C GLY A 30 3.24 15.35 -8.17
N GLN A 31 3.64 15.36 -6.90
CA GLN A 31 3.94 16.57 -6.15
C GLN A 31 5.12 17.35 -6.76
N ALA A 32 6.18 16.63 -7.16
CA ALA A 32 7.33 17.26 -7.83
C ALA A 32 6.96 17.89 -9.19
N LEU A 33 6.15 17.19 -9.98
CA LEU A 33 5.68 17.71 -11.28
C LEU A 33 4.74 18.92 -11.15
N LEU A 34 3.96 18.99 -10.07
CA LEU A 34 3.05 20.10 -9.79
C LEU A 34 3.74 21.24 -9.03
N GLY A 35 5.00 21.05 -8.61
CA GLY A 35 5.74 22.06 -7.83
C GLY A 35 5.19 22.31 -6.44
N THR A 36 4.43 21.36 -5.88
CA THR A 36 3.93 21.45 -4.50
C THR A 36 5.02 21.00 -3.53
N THR A 37 5.27 21.79 -2.47
CA THR A 37 6.39 21.55 -1.55
C THR A 37 5.98 21.72 -0.08
N GLY A 38 6.78 21.10 0.83
CA GLY A 38 6.77 21.38 2.25
C GLY A 38 5.67 20.67 3.06
N GLU A 39 5.32 21.29 4.19
CA GLU A 39 4.37 20.74 5.18
C GLU A 39 2.96 20.49 4.61
N GLU A 40 2.55 21.26 3.59
CA GLU A 40 1.28 21.03 2.89
C GLU A 40 1.19 19.64 2.30
N ASN A 41 2.31 19.11 1.76
CA ASN A 41 2.33 17.78 1.14
C ASN A 41 2.14 16.66 2.16
N LEU A 42 2.70 16.80 3.36
CA LEU A 42 2.55 15.81 4.43
C LEU A 42 1.07 15.73 4.87
N THR A 43 0.47 16.88 5.24
CA THR A 43 -0.94 16.91 5.64
C THR A 43 -1.87 16.39 4.55
N PHE A 44 -1.59 16.74 3.29
CA PHE A 44 -2.38 16.23 2.16
C PHE A 44 -2.23 14.71 2.00
N ALA A 45 -1.02 14.17 2.12
CA ALA A 45 -0.77 12.74 2.05
C ALA A 45 -1.59 11.97 3.11
N ILE A 46 -1.62 12.47 4.35
CA ILE A 46 -2.43 11.92 5.44
C ILE A 46 -3.92 11.84 5.05
N VAL A 47 -4.46 12.95 4.54
CA VAL A 47 -5.87 13.06 4.16
C VAL A 47 -6.24 12.05 3.06
N VAL A 48 -5.42 11.95 2.00
CA VAL A 48 -5.72 11.05 0.89
C VAL A 48 -5.45 9.58 1.21
N HIS A 49 -4.48 9.28 2.10
CA HIS A 49 -4.29 7.94 2.66
C HIS A 49 -5.51 7.51 3.49
N THR A 50 -5.99 8.37 4.40
CA THR A 50 -7.21 8.10 5.17
C THR A 50 -8.40 7.81 4.27
N ALA A 51 -8.56 8.56 3.17
CA ALA A 51 -9.62 8.32 2.19
C ALA A 51 -9.51 6.92 1.55
N THR A 52 -8.30 6.48 1.19
CA THR A 52 -8.08 5.14 0.61
C THR A 52 -8.26 4.02 1.63
N VAL A 53 -7.95 4.24 2.91
CA VAL A 53 -8.31 3.31 4.00
C VAL A 53 -9.81 3.08 4.08
N LEU A 54 -10.58 4.17 4.08
CA LEU A 54 -12.04 4.07 4.10
C LEU A 54 -12.59 3.37 2.85
N SER A 55 -12.00 3.62 1.68
CA SER A 55 -12.38 2.91 0.45
C SER A 55 -12.12 1.40 0.56
N THR A 56 -11.02 0.99 1.20
CA THR A 56 -10.71 -0.42 1.46
C THR A 56 -11.75 -1.05 2.38
N LEU A 57 -12.09 -0.38 3.47
CA LEU A 57 -13.11 -0.87 4.41
C LEU A 57 -14.46 -1.03 3.75
N VAL A 58 -14.85 -0.10 2.87
CA VAL A 58 -16.13 -0.19 2.14
C VAL A 58 -16.14 -1.37 1.16
N ILE A 59 -15.07 -1.54 0.38
CA ILE A 59 -15.00 -2.60 -0.64
C ILE A 59 -14.83 -3.99 -0.02
N LEU A 60 -14.03 -4.12 1.04
CA LEU A 60 -13.77 -5.40 1.74
C LEU A 60 -14.65 -5.57 2.99
N TRP A 61 -15.73 -4.82 3.11
CA TRP A 61 -16.59 -4.85 4.30
C TRP A 61 -17.09 -6.25 4.64
N GLN A 62 -17.47 -7.04 3.64
CA GLN A 62 -17.98 -8.40 3.85
C GLN A 62 -16.91 -9.32 4.44
N GLU A 63 -15.69 -9.25 3.92
CA GLU A 63 -14.55 -10.04 4.39
C GLU A 63 -14.15 -9.62 5.81
N VAL A 64 -14.07 -8.32 6.06
CA VAL A 64 -13.74 -7.79 7.39
C VAL A 64 -14.81 -8.17 8.42
N ALA A 65 -16.09 -7.99 8.08
CA ALA A 65 -17.21 -8.34 8.97
C ALA A 65 -17.27 -9.85 9.24
N GLN A 66 -16.98 -10.70 8.24
CA GLN A 66 -16.91 -12.15 8.40
C GLN A 66 -15.78 -12.53 9.37
N LEU A 67 -14.57 -12.02 9.17
CA LEU A 67 -13.42 -12.29 10.04
C LEU A 67 -13.68 -11.80 11.46
N PHE A 68 -14.27 -10.62 11.63
CA PHE A 68 -14.64 -10.07 12.93
C PHE A 68 -15.66 -10.98 13.63
N LYS A 69 -16.77 -11.30 12.93
CA LYS A 69 -17.80 -12.19 13.48
C LYS A 69 -17.24 -13.56 13.82
N GLY A 70 -16.51 -14.20 12.91
CA GLY A 70 -15.92 -15.53 13.13
C GLY A 70 -14.90 -15.55 14.28
N THR A 71 -14.19 -14.44 14.51
CA THR A 71 -13.22 -14.31 15.59
C THR A 71 -13.89 -14.13 16.97
N PHE A 72 -14.90 -13.28 17.07
CA PHE A 72 -15.45 -12.86 18.35
C PHE A 72 -16.73 -13.60 18.78
N THR A 73 -17.51 -14.16 17.84
CA THR A 73 -18.78 -14.85 18.20
C THR A 73 -18.61 -16.33 18.50
N THR A 74 -17.49 -16.95 18.14
CA THR A 74 -17.24 -18.37 18.39
C THR A 74 -16.19 -18.56 19.50
N VAL A 75 -16.49 -19.42 20.49
CA VAL A 75 -15.54 -19.74 21.57
C VAL A 75 -14.43 -20.67 21.06
N LYS A 76 -14.78 -21.63 20.21
CA LYS A 76 -13.83 -22.61 19.66
C LYS A 76 -12.90 -21.97 18.63
N TRP A 77 -11.66 -22.47 18.56
CA TRP A 77 -10.71 -22.10 17.52
C TRP A 77 -11.24 -22.53 16.13
N ASN A 78 -11.26 -21.60 15.17
CA ASN A 78 -11.81 -21.81 13.83
C ASN A 78 -10.86 -21.23 12.75
N GLN A 79 -11.27 -21.37 11.48
CA GLN A 79 -10.47 -20.89 10.35
C GLN A 79 -10.31 -19.38 10.34
N ASP A 80 -11.33 -18.60 10.74
CA ASP A 80 -11.27 -17.14 10.79
C ASP A 80 -10.28 -16.66 11.85
N LYS A 81 -10.29 -17.27 13.05
CA LYS A 81 -9.31 -17.00 14.10
C LYS A 81 -7.88 -17.32 13.67
N ASN A 82 -7.71 -18.44 12.98
CA ASN A 82 -6.41 -18.85 12.44
C ASN A 82 -5.92 -17.84 11.37
N TYR A 83 -6.82 -17.36 10.51
CA TYR A 83 -6.50 -16.37 9.51
C TYR A 83 -6.14 -15.01 10.12
N VAL A 84 -6.90 -14.54 11.11
CA VAL A 84 -6.59 -13.32 11.87
C VAL A 84 -5.26 -13.47 12.63
N ALA A 85 -4.99 -14.62 13.23
CA ALA A 85 -3.70 -14.88 13.88
C ALA A 85 -2.52 -14.78 12.89
N MET A 86 -2.65 -15.32 11.68
CA MET A 86 -1.62 -15.15 10.63
C MET A 86 -1.44 -13.69 10.23
N ILE A 87 -2.53 -12.91 10.11
CA ILE A 87 -2.44 -11.46 9.87
C ILE A 87 -1.68 -10.78 11.00
N LEU A 88 -2.03 -11.03 12.27
CA LEU A 88 -1.35 -10.43 13.42
C LEU A 88 0.15 -10.79 13.48
N VAL A 89 0.49 -12.05 13.20
CA VAL A 89 1.89 -12.50 13.13
C VAL A 89 2.64 -11.77 12.03
N SER A 90 2.01 -11.53 10.87
CA SER A 90 2.62 -10.79 9.77
C SER A 90 2.83 -9.29 10.08
N MET A 91 2.14 -8.74 11.09
CA MET A 91 2.31 -7.35 11.53
C MET A 91 3.52 -7.15 12.44
N ILE A 92 4.03 -8.19 13.09
CA ILE A 92 5.15 -8.08 14.04
C ILE A 92 6.37 -7.40 13.41
N PRO A 93 6.87 -7.78 12.22
CA PRO A 93 8.02 -7.10 11.61
C PRO A 93 7.77 -5.63 11.32
N VAL A 94 6.58 -5.27 10.82
CA VAL A 94 6.22 -3.87 10.51
C VAL A 94 6.16 -3.04 11.81
N PHE A 95 5.58 -3.60 12.86
CA PHE A 95 5.53 -2.96 14.18
C PHE A 95 6.93 -2.70 14.74
N VAL A 96 7.84 -3.68 14.62
CA VAL A 96 9.24 -3.52 15.03
C VAL A 96 9.91 -2.39 14.25
N VAL A 97 9.73 -2.33 12.93
CA VAL A 97 10.29 -1.26 12.10
C VAL A 97 9.69 0.10 12.50
N GLY A 98 8.38 0.19 12.68
CA GLY A 98 7.71 1.43 13.07
C GLY A 98 8.13 1.95 14.45
N MET A 99 8.41 1.05 15.42
CA MET A 99 8.83 1.45 16.77
C MET A 99 10.32 1.82 16.87
N PHE A 100 11.19 1.07 16.22
CA PHE A 100 12.64 1.17 16.46
C PHE A 100 13.40 1.85 15.32
N PHE A 101 12.80 2.00 14.15
CA PHE A 101 13.45 2.54 12.94
C PHE A 101 12.67 3.68 12.29
N LYS A 102 11.75 4.33 13.05
CA LYS A 102 10.91 5.42 12.53
C LYS A 102 11.75 6.54 11.92
N GLU A 103 12.76 7.04 12.66
CA GLU A 103 13.63 8.13 12.19
C GLU A 103 14.42 7.78 10.93
N GLN A 104 14.90 6.51 10.84
CA GLN A 104 15.61 6.04 9.65
C GLN A 104 14.68 5.94 8.44
N VAL A 105 13.44 5.50 8.64
CA VAL A 105 12.43 5.45 7.58
C VAL A 105 12.06 6.87 7.13
N GLU A 106 11.82 7.79 8.05
CA GLU A 106 11.51 9.20 7.74
C GLU A 106 12.64 9.87 6.97
N ALA A 107 13.90 9.55 7.27
CA ALA A 107 15.05 10.04 6.52
C ALA A 107 15.07 9.62 5.03
N PHE A 108 14.40 8.52 4.69
CA PHE A 108 14.20 8.11 3.29
C PHE A 108 13.09 8.87 2.57
N PHE A 109 12.09 9.36 3.34
CA PHE A 109 11.06 10.26 2.80
C PHE A 109 11.67 11.65 2.61
N GLY A 110 11.98 12.13 1.56
CA GLY A 110 12.67 13.41 1.30
C GLY A 110 14.07 13.24 0.71
N SER A 111 14.53 12.00 0.52
CA SER A 111 15.78 11.72 -0.17
C SER A 111 15.70 11.92 -1.70
N GLY A 112 14.56 12.37 -2.22
CA GLY A 112 14.34 12.79 -3.59
C GLY A 112 13.92 11.70 -4.56
N LEU A 113 13.50 12.12 -5.73
CA LEU A 113 12.93 11.24 -6.77
C LEU A 113 13.88 10.17 -7.31
N LEU A 114 15.19 10.36 -7.19
CA LEU A 114 16.15 9.34 -7.58
C LEU A 114 15.97 8.05 -6.80
N LEU A 115 15.83 8.14 -5.47
CA LEU A 115 15.63 6.96 -4.63
C LEU A 115 14.27 6.31 -4.86
N VAL A 116 13.21 7.11 -5.00
CA VAL A 116 11.87 6.64 -5.39
C VAL A 116 11.94 5.84 -6.69
N GLY A 117 12.64 6.37 -7.69
CA GLY A 117 12.81 5.70 -8.98
C GLY A 117 13.55 4.36 -8.87
N VAL A 118 14.60 4.28 -8.05
CA VAL A 118 15.32 3.02 -7.79
C VAL A 118 14.39 2.00 -7.16
N TRP A 119 13.60 2.36 -6.14
CA TRP A 119 12.66 1.44 -5.49
C TRP A 119 11.50 1.04 -6.39
N LEU A 120 11.06 1.90 -7.31
CA LEU A 120 10.10 1.52 -8.36
C LEU A 120 10.70 0.46 -9.31
N CYS A 121 11.98 0.58 -9.68
CA CYS A 121 12.66 -0.44 -10.47
C CYS A 121 12.80 -1.77 -9.71
N VAL A 122 13.07 -1.72 -8.40
CA VAL A 122 13.07 -2.93 -7.54
C VAL A 122 11.68 -3.56 -7.51
N THR A 123 10.62 -2.77 -7.37
CA THR A 123 9.22 -3.25 -7.46
C THR A 123 8.96 -3.94 -8.80
N ALA A 124 9.40 -3.33 -9.91
CA ALA A 124 9.27 -3.91 -11.25
C ALA A 124 9.95 -5.28 -11.35
N PHE A 125 11.17 -5.40 -10.86
CA PHE A 125 11.92 -6.65 -10.83
C PHE A 125 11.22 -7.72 -9.99
N LEU A 126 10.76 -7.39 -8.79
CA LEU A 126 10.04 -8.32 -7.90
C LEU A 126 8.75 -8.84 -8.56
N LEU A 127 7.96 -7.95 -9.16
CA LEU A 127 6.73 -8.34 -9.86
C LEU A 127 7.01 -9.24 -11.07
N TYR A 128 7.99 -8.90 -11.88
CA TYR A 128 8.38 -9.70 -13.05
C TYR A 128 8.84 -11.09 -12.64
N PHE A 129 9.77 -11.17 -11.68
CA PHE A 129 10.36 -12.43 -11.25
C PHE A 129 9.35 -13.34 -10.55
N SER A 130 8.49 -12.78 -9.71
CA SER A 130 7.44 -13.53 -9.04
C SER A 130 6.41 -14.10 -10.01
N GLU A 131 6.00 -13.35 -11.02
CA GLU A 131 5.09 -13.81 -12.08
C GLU A 131 5.72 -14.92 -12.91
N TRP A 132 7.00 -14.76 -13.30
CA TRP A 132 7.73 -15.77 -14.05
C TRP A 132 7.85 -17.10 -13.29
N LEU A 133 8.18 -17.03 -11.98
CA LEU A 133 8.29 -18.23 -11.15
C LEU A 133 6.93 -18.87 -10.86
N SER A 134 5.91 -18.07 -10.61
CA SER A 134 4.54 -18.54 -10.39
C SER A 134 3.99 -19.30 -11.60
N LYS A 135 4.28 -18.83 -12.82
CA LYS A 135 3.88 -19.54 -14.06
C LYS A 135 4.56 -20.90 -14.19
N ARG A 136 5.83 -21.02 -13.77
CA ARG A 136 6.55 -22.30 -13.79
C ARG A 136 6.03 -23.32 -12.77
N ARG A 137 5.43 -22.83 -11.67
CA ARG A 137 4.83 -23.63 -10.58
C ARG A 137 3.31 -23.76 -10.70
N ALA A 138 2.75 -23.53 -11.90
CA ALA A 138 1.31 -23.58 -12.11
C ALA A 138 0.71 -24.91 -11.61
N GLY A 139 -0.32 -24.83 -10.76
CA GLY A 139 -0.99 -25.97 -10.18
C GLY A 139 -0.38 -26.53 -8.87
N MET A 140 0.79 -26.10 -8.44
CA MET A 140 1.45 -26.59 -7.21
C MET A 140 1.37 -25.64 -6.01
N GLY A 141 0.57 -24.57 -6.09
CA GLY A 141 0.47 -23.59 -5.02
C GLY A 141 -0.33 -24.08 -3.80
N HIS A 142 0.06 -23.60 -2.60
CA HIS A 142 -0.63 -23.85 -1.33
C HIS A 142 -1.35 -22.59 -0.81
N GLU A 143 -2.21 -22.72 0.18
CA GLU A 143 -2.81 -21.60 0.90
C GLU A 143 -1.78 -20.95 1.84
N VAL A 144 -1.99 -19.67 2.21
CA VAL A 144 -1.12 -18.97 3.15
C VAL A 144 -1.04 -19.73 4.47
N GLY A 145 0.17 -20.02 4.94
CA GLY A 145 0.45 -20.56 6.26
C GLY A 145 1.23 -19.58 7.14
N TYR A 146 1.50 -19.95 8.41
CA TYR A 146 2.22 -19.08 9.35
C TYR A 146 3.64 -18.71 8.88
N LYS A 147 4.36 -19.65 8.24
CA LYS A 147 5.69 -19.37 7.68
C LYS A 147 5.62 -18.30 6.59
N ASP A 148 4.63 -18.45 5.70
CA ASP A 148 4.41 -17.47 4.63
C ASP A 148 4.02 -16.11 5.20
N ALA A 149 3.15 -16.08 6.22
CA ALA A 149 2.73 -14.86 6.89
C ALA A 149 3.91 -14.08 7.49
N ILE A 150 4.88 -14.77 8.13
CA ILE A 150 6.10 -14.14 8.67
C ILE A 150 6.96 -13.59 7.53
N ILE A 151 7.20 -14.37 6.47
CA ILE A 151 8.05 -13.94 5.35
C ILE A 151 7.40 -12.77 4.60
N ILE A 152 6.10 -12.82 4.37
CA ILE A 152 5.34 -11.71 3.76
C ILE A 152 5.36 -10.48 4.68
N GLY A 153 5.27 -10.67 6.00
CA GLY A 153 5.38 -9.60 6.99
C GLY A 153 6.75 -8.91 7.00
N LEU A 154 7.83 -9.68 6.87
CA LEU A 154 9.20 -9.14 6.70
C LEU A 154 9.32 -8.33 5.40
N ALA A 155 8.76 -8.84 4.32
CA ALA A 155 8.73 -8.13 3.04
C ALA A 155 7.90 -6.83 3.13
N GLN A 156 6.78 -6.84 3.87
CA GLN A 156 5.99 -5.64 4.12
C GLN A 156 6.78 -4.61 4.95
N ALA A 157 7.54 -5.04 5.94
CA ALA A 157 8.38 -4.15 6.74
C ALA A 157 9.45 -3.44 5.89
N MET A 158 10.00 -4.11 4.87
CA MET A 158 10.89 -3.46 3.89
C MET A 158 10.14 -2.48 2.98
N ALA A 159 8.87 -2.77 2.68
CA ALA A 159 8.04 -1.95 1.79
C ALA A 159 7.47 -0.67 2.46
N VAL A 160 7.98 -0.29 3.63
CA VAL A 160 7.78 1.03 4.22
C VAL A 160 8.60 2.10 3.45
N LEU A 161 9.65 1.69 2.73
CA LEU A 161 10.48 2.61 1.94
C LEU A 161 9.70 3.23 0.77
N PRO A 162 9.83 4.55 0.55
CA PRO A 162 9.11 5.25 -0.52
C PRO A 162 9.54 4.73 -1.90
N GLY A 163 8.58 4.51 -2.78
CA GLY A 163 8.81 3.90 -4.09
C GLY A 163 8.74 2.37 -4.11
N LEU A 164 8.95 1.69 -2.99
CA LEU A 164 8.74 0.24 -2.90
C LEU A 164 7.27 -0.07 -2.65
N SER A 165 6.61 -0.67 -3.62
CA SER A 165 5.18 -0.97 -3.53
C SER A 165 4.88 -2.00 -2.44
N ARG A 166 4.10 -1.63 -1.42
CA ARG A 166 3.66 -2.51 -0.33
C ARG A 166 2.88 -3.71 -0.88
N SER A 167 1.82 -3.47 -1.64
CA SER A 167 1.02 -4.53 -2.25
C SER A 167 1.83 -5.35 -3.27
N GLY A 168 2.68 -4.71 -4.05
CA GLY A 168 3.58 -5.40 -5.00
C GLY A 168 4.55 -6.34 -4.31
N THR A 169 5.22 -5.88 -3.26
CA THR A 169 6.22 -6.65 -2.52
C THR A 169 5.60 -7.83 -1.76
N THR A 170 4.47 -7.62 -1.07
CA THR A 170 3.79 -8.69 -0.32
C THR A 170 3.23 -9.77 -1.23
N ILE A 171 2.57 -9.39 -2.34
CA ILE A 171 2.07 -10.36 -3.33
C ILE A 171 3.24 -11.09 -4.00
N ALA A 172 4.27 -10.38 -4.45
CA ALA A 172 5.43 -10.99 -5.08
C ALA A 172 6.11 -12.00 -4.13
N THR A 173 6.33 -11.63 -2.87
CA THR A 173 6.95 -12.50 -1.86
C THR A 173 6.13 -13.77 -1.63
N GLY A 174 4.81 -13.67 -1.47
CA GLY A 174 3.98 -14.85 -1.29
C GLY A 174 3.99 -15.77 -2.52
N LEU A 175 4.02 -15.23 -3.74
CA LEU A 175 4.20 -16.02 -4.96
C LEU A 175 5.56 -16.72 -5.00
N LEU A 176 6.63 -16.05 -4.56
CA LEU A 176 7.96 -16.64 -4.45
C LEU A 176 8.00 -17.78 -3.43
N CYS A 177 7.23 -17.69 -2.34
CA CYS A 177 7.04 -18.77 -1.36
C CYS A 177 6.21 -19.94 -1.91
N GLY A 178 5.59 -19.79 -3.07
CA GLY A 178 4.75 -20.84 -3.67
C GLY A 178 3.29 -20.79 -3.21
N VAL A 179 2.85 -19.70 -2.62
CA VAL A 179 1.44 -19.49 -2.26
C VAL A 179 0.60 -19.28 -3.54
N LYS A 180 -0.62 -19.81 -3.54
CA LYS A 180 -1.57 -19.55 -4.62
C LYS A 180 -1.84 -18.04 -4.75
N LYS A 181 -1.88 -17.58 -5.98
CA LYS A 181 -2.03 -16.15 -6.30
C LYS A 181 -3.29 -15.53 -5.67
N GLU A 182 -4.38 -16.26 -5.69
CA GLU A 182 -5.65 -15.80 -5.10
C GLU A 182 -5.55 -15.67 -3.57
N SER A 183 -4.92 -16.65 -2.92
CA SER A 183 -4.72 -16.68 -1.48
C SER A 183 -3.81 -15.55 -1.00
N VAL A 184 -2.63 -15.39 -1.63
CA VAL A 184 -1.69 -14.31 -1.26
C VAL A 184 -2.27 -12.93 -1.51
N THR A 185 -3.05 -12.75 -2.57
CA THR A 185 -3.69 -11.45 -2.86
C THR A 185 -4.70 -11.07 -1.79
N LYS A 186 -5.59 -12.01 -1.45
CA LYS A 186 -6.56 -11.80 -0.38
C LYS A 186 -5.86 -11.51 0.96
N PHE A 187 -4.83 -12.27 1.28
CA PHE A 187 -4.03 -12.08 2.49
C PHE A 187 -3.35 -10.71 2.50
N SER A 188 -2.70 -10.32 1.42
CA SER A 188 -2.00 -9.04 1.28
C SER A 188 -2.94 -7.84 1.46
N PHE A 189 -4.16 -7.89 0.90
CA PHE A 189 -5.14 -6.80 1.09
C PHE A 189 -5.73 -6.73 2.50
N LEU A 190 -5.94 -7.87 3.16
CA LEU A 190 -6.49 -7.87 4.51
C LEU A 190 -5.44 -7.54 5.57
N MET A 191 -4.19 -8.02 5.39
CA MET A 191 -3.12 -7.73 6.33
C MET A 191 -2.76 -6.24 6.37
N VAL A 192 -2.85 -5.54 5.24
CA VAL A 192 -2.48 -4.12 5.14
C VAL A 192 -3.48 -3.20 5.84
N LEU A 193 -4.70 -3.64 6.11
CA LEU A 193 -5.71 -2.84 6.82
C LEU A 193 -5.25 -2.44 8.21
N ILE A 194 -4.57 -3.33 8.94
CA ILE A 194 -4.15 -3.05 10.32
C ILE A 194 -3.12 -1.91 10.39
N PRO A 195 -1.98 -1.96 9.67
CA PRO A 195 -1.00 -0.87 9.72
C PRO A 195 -1.56 0.44 9.16
N ILE A 196 -2.33 0.41 8.07
CA ILE A 196 -2.89 1.63 7.50
C ILE A 196 -3.93 2.26 8.44
N LEU A 197 -4.81 1.46 9.07
CA LEU A 197 -5.74 1.98 10.08
C LEU A 197 -5.01 2.50 11.31
N GLY A 198 -3.93 1.84 11.73
CA GLY A 198 -3.09 2.28 12.83
C GLY A 198 -2.41 3.63 12.53
N GLU A 199 -1.83 3.77 11.34
CA GLU A 199 -1.21 5.00 10.84
C GLU A 199 -2.24 6.13 10.79
N ALA A 200 -3.38 5.92 10.12
CA ALA A 200 -4.45 6.92 10.03
C ALA A 200 -5.00 7.33 11.42
N PHE A 201 -5.03 6.41 12.38
CA PHE A 201 -5.45 6.72 13.75
C PHE A 201 -4.41 7.58 14.49
N LEU A 202 -3.12 7.27 14.37
CA LEU A 202 -2.04 8.07 14.97
C LEU A 202 -2.01 9.48 14.38
N GLU A 203 -2.10 9.60 13.06
CA GLU A 203 -2.16 10.87 12.34
C GLU A 203 -3.39 11.71 12.75
N LEU A 204 -4.54 11.05 12.94
CA LEU A 204 -5.73 11.73 13.45
C LEU A 204 -5.50 12.29 14.86
N LEU A 205 -4.79 11.56 15.73
CA LEU A 205 -4.44 12.03 17.07
C LEU A 205 -3.50 13.23 17.00
N GLU A 206 -2.49 13.24 16.12
CA GLU A 206 -1.56 14.35 15.91
C GLU A 206 -2.30 15.62 15.43
N ILE A 207 -3.28 15.48 14.53
CA ILE A 207 -4.14 16.59 14.09
C ILE A 207 -4.98 17.12 15.27
N LEU A 208 -5.60 16.23 16.06
CA LEU A 208 -6.43 16.61 17.18
C LEU A 208 -5.64 17.22 18.35
N SER A 209 -4.38 16.84 18.55
CA SER A 209 -3.49 17.43 19.55
C SER A 209 -3.02 18.86 19.17
N GLY A 210 -3.24 19.29 17.92
CA GLY A 210 -2.81 20.60 17.41
C GLY A 210 -1.31 20.67 17.07
N GLU A 211 -0.62 19.53 17.06
CA GLU A 211 0.79 19.46 16.68
C GLU A 211 0.99 19.71 15.18
N VAL A 212 -0.03 19.40 14.38
CA VAL A 212 -0.05 19.66 12.93
C VAL A 212 -1.01 20.82 12.64
N THR A 213 -0.46 22.02 12.43
CA THR A 213 -1.22 23.17 11.92
C THR A 213 -1.18 23.14 10.39
N SER A 214 -2.32 22.77 9.79
CA SER A 214 -2.43 22.75 8.34
C SER A 214 -2.57 24.15 7.76
N SER A 215 -1.65 24.54 6.88
CA SER A 215 -1.77 25.73 6.02
C SER A 215 -2.70 25.48 4.81
N LEU A 216 -3.12 24.22 4.61
CA LEU A 216 -3.99 23.82 3.51
C LEU A 216 -5.43 24.31 3.74
N GLY A 217 -6.02 24.89 2.69
CA GLY A 217 -7.43 25.25 2.69
C GLY A 217 -8.33 24.01 2.77
N VAL A 218 -9.50 24.17 3.39
CA VAL A 218 -10.49 23.08 3.55
C VAL A 218 -10.94 22.51 2.18
N VAL A 219 -11.06 23.36 1.15
CA VAL A 219 -11.52 22.96 -0.19
C VAL A 219 -10.55 21.96 -0.85
N PRO A 220 -9.23 22.22 -0.97
CA PRO A 220 -8.28 21.24 -1.47
C PRO A 220 -8.30 19.91 -0.70
N MET A 221 -8.39 19.94 0.64
CA MET A 221 -8.46 18.73 1.46
C MET A 221 -9.70 17.89 1.14
N LEU A 222 -10.87 18.52 1.07
CA LEU A 222 -12.11 17.81 0.73
C LEU A 222 -12.11 17.25 -0.69
N VAL A 223 -11.62 18.01 -1.66
CA VAL A 223 -11.52 17.57 -3.06
C VAL A 223 -10.55 16.38 -3.18
N GLY A 224 -9.38 16.48 -2.57
CA GLY A 224 -8.40 15.39 -2.56
C GLY A 224 -8.93 14.13 -1.88
N PHE A 225 -9.59 14.29 -0.72
CA PHE A 225 -10.22 13.19 0.01
C PHE A 225 -11.28 12.46 -0.84
N VAL A 226 -12.23 13.20 -1.41
CA VAL A 226 -13.30 12.62 -2.22
C VAL A 226 -12.75 11.96 -3.47
N ALA A 227 -11.77 12.59 -4.13
CA ALA A 227 -11.10 12.04 -5.30
C ALA A 227 -10.37 10.72 -4.97
N ALA A 228 -9.59 10.69 -3.88
CA ALA A 228 -8.89 9.49 -3.43
C ALA A 228 -9.86 8.38 -2.99
N PHE A 229 -10.93 8.72 -2.31
CA PHE A 229 -11.95 7.76 -1.89
C PHE A 229 -12.64 7.09 -3.10
N ILE A 230 -13.13 7.88 -4.04
CA ILE A 230 -13.85 7.35 -5.22
C ILE A 230 -12.91 6.54 -6.10
N SER A 231 -11.76 7.10 -6.47
CA SER A 231 -10.78 6.40 -7.30
C SER A 231 -10.22 5.16 -6.60
N GLY A 232 -10.07 5.22 -5.27
CA GLY A 232 -9.68 4.09 -4.43
C GLY A 232 -10.71 2.96 -4.44
N CYS A 233 -12.00 3.25 -4.30
CA CYS A 233 -13.06 2.25 -4.43
C CYS A 233 -13.02 1.54 -5.79
N LEU A 234 -12.87 2.31 -6.87
CA LEU A 234 -12.79 1.76 -8.23
C LEU A 234 -11.54 0.90 -8.41
N ALA A 235 -10.37 1.40 -7.98
CA ALA A 235 -9.11 0.70 -8.09
C ALA A 235 -9.07 -0.59 -7.27
N CYS A 236 -9.57 -0.57 -6.03
CA CYS A 236 -9.64 -1.74 -5.16
C CYS A 236 -10.49 -2.86 -5.82
N LYS A 237 -11.69 -2.53 -6.27
CA LYS A 237 -12.58 -3.49 -6.97
C LYS A 237 -11.96 -4.03 -8.25
N PHE A 238 -11.31 -3.17 -9.02
CA PHE A 238 -10.64 -3.53 -10.27
C PHE A 238 -9.42 -4.43 -10.02
N MET A 239 -8.63 -4.11 -8.99
CA MET A 239 -7.42 -4.86 -8.65
C MET A 239 -7.72 -6.31 -8.25
N ILE A 240 -8.74 -6.55 -7.44
CA ILE A 240 -9.17 -7.90 -7.06
C ILE A 240 -9.45 -8.75 -8.32
N ASN A 241 -10.07 -8.15 -9.34
CA ASN A 241 -10.36 -8.84 -10.60
C ASN A 241 -9.11 -9.05 -11.48
N ILE A 242 -8.20 -8.06 -11.54
CA ILE A 242 -6.98 -8.15 -12.35
C ILE A 242 -6.01 -9.17 -11.82
N VAL A 243 -5.77 -9.17 -10.50
CA VAL A 243 -4.82 -10.11 -9.91
C VAL A 243 -5.29 -11.54 -10.10
N ARG A 244 -6.59 -11.82 -10.03
CA ARG A 244 -7.17 -13.12 -10.37
C ARG A 244 -6.83 -13.54 -11.81
N ARG A 245 -6.76 -12.60 -12.76
CA ARG A 245 -6.51 -12.83 -14.19
C ARG A 245 -5.02 -12.92 -14.59
N GLN A 246 -4.09 -12.90 -13.65
CA GLN A 246 -2.67 -13.24 -13.87
C GLN A 246 -1.85 -12.27 -14.75
N LYS A 247 -1.90 -10.97 -14.54
CA LYS A 247 -1.18 -10.02 -15.40
C LYS A 247 -0.29 -9.03 -14.63
N LEU A 248 0.48 -9.50 -13.63
CA LEU A 248 1.43 -8.66 -12.88
C LEU A 248 2.53 -8.08 -13.77
N ILE A 249 2.81 -8.72 -14.91
CA ILE A 249 3.81 -8.26 -15.87
C ILE A 249 3.54 -6.83 -16.37
N TYR A 250 2.27 -6.44 -16.55
CA TYR A 250 1.95 -5.08 -16.98
C TYR A 250 2.32 -4.03 -15.94
N PHE A 251 2.11 -4.37 -14.65
CA PHE A 251 2.54 -3.51 -13.56
C PHE A 251 4.06 -3.45 -13.44
N ALA A 252 4.76 -4.56 -13.69
CA ALA A 252 6.22 -4.58 -13.72
C ALA A 252 6.78 -3.63 -14.79
N ILE A 253 6.24 -3.70 -16.01
CA ILE A 253 6.64 -2.78 -17.11
C ILE A 253 6.33 -1.34 -16.74
N TYR A 254 5.14 -1.07 -16.22
CA TYR A 254 4.74 0.26 -15.78
C TYR A 254 5.68 0.82 -14.69
N CYS A 255 5.98 0.05 -13.64
CA CYS A 255 6.89 0.46 -12.57
C CYS A 255 8.31 0.71 -13.10
N LEU A 256 8.77 -0.07 -14.07
CA LEU A 256 10.07 0.15 -14.69
C LEU A 256 10.11 1.49 -15.45
N CYS A 257 9.08 1.77 -16.25
CA CYS A 257 8.98 3.05 -16.97
C CYS A 257 8.88 4.25 -16.01
N ALA A 258 8.03 4.16 -14.99
CA ALA A 258 7.87 5.20 -13.97
C ALA A 258 9.17 5.38 -13.15
N GLY A 259 9.85 4.28 -12.81
CA GLY A 259 11.13 4.32 -12.10
C GLY A 259 12.23 4.99 -12.91
N ILE A 260 12.37 4.65 -14.19
CA ILE A 260 13.34 5.31 -15.09
C ILE A 260 13.00 6.80 -15.23
N PHE A 261 11.72 7.14 -15.40
CA PHE A 261 11.28 8.54 -15.45
C PHE A 261 11.68 9.31 -14.18
N ALA A 262 11.39 8.76 -13.00
CA ALA A 262 11.72 9.39 -11.73
C ALA A 262 13.25 9.56 -11.53
N ILE A 263 14.06 8.56 -11.95
CA ILE A 263 15.53 8.65 -11.88
C ILE A 263 16.01 9.79 -12.80
N VAL A 264 15.56 9.82 -14.06
CA VAL A 264 16.00 10.84 -15.02
C VAL A 264 15.58 12.23 -14.55
N TYR A 265 14.33 12.40 -14.11
CA TYR A 265 13.83 13.67 -13.60
C TYR A 265 14.55 14.14 -12.33
N GLY A 266 14.93 13.21 -11.44
CA GLY A 266 15.66 13.53 -10.22
C GLY A 266 17.15 13.84 -10.42
N LEU A 267 17.71 13.55 -11.59
CA LEU A 267 19.09 13.88 -11.98
C LEU A 267 19.20 15.23 -12.73
N CYS A 268 18.10 15.75 -13.27
CA CYS A 268 18.03 17.03 -13.98
C CYS A 268 17.73 18.18 -13.03
#